data_443172bf8006734ac2796fc37656cdbb
#
_entry.id   443172bf8006734ac2796fc37656cdbb
#
_cell.length_a   1.000
_cell.length_b   1.000
_cell.length_c   1.000
_cell.angle_alpha   90.00
_cell.angle_beta   90.00
_cell.angle_gamma   90.00
#
_symmetry.space_group_name_H-M   'P 1'
#
loop_
_entity.id
_entity.type
_entity.pdbx_description
1 polymer ?
#
loop_
_entity_poly.entity_id
_entity_poly.type
_entity_poly.pdbx_seq_one_letter_code
_entity_poly.pdbx_strand_id
1 'polypeptide(L)'
;NATMIVALGNHDSAPSDVAAPSNLPDGLADQLSWDWDNVAALVKSEGWGDNVTSEKIRTHYGGYSISPRQGLRVISLNTDMWYRKNPFSYLNIDNPDPSHMLRWLTDELQAAEDNNERAWIVGHVLPGWDGGDSIDNPTNLLYHIVSRFSHTIAHSFFGHKHEDMFHVWYESQSGNSSSVSRETQNARAMAFIGPSITPLSNVNPSLRVYHVDPETYEVMDYSQYYTQLYDFEKLNKTGPVWELLY
;
A
#
# COMPACT_ATOMS: atom_id res chain seq x y z
N ASN A 1 15.73 -17.62 1.11
CA ASN A 1 14.75 -17.02 2.01
C ASN A 1 13.84 -16.10 1.17
N ALA A 2 12.54 -16.13 1.44
CA ALA A 2 11.61 -15.17 0.83
C ALA A 2 11.75 -13.81 1.53
N THR A 3 11.74 -12.73 0.78
CA THR A 3 11.65 -11.37 1.33
C THR A 3 10.20 -11.04 1.57
N MET A 4 9.84 -10.61 2.79
CA MET A 4 8.52 -10.10 3.09
C MET A 4 8.55 -8.58 3.06
N ILE A 5 7.52 -7.99 2.48
CA ILE A 5 7.32 -6.55 2.41
C ILE A 5 6.11 -6.21 3.25
N VAL A 6 6.33 -5.44 4.30
CA VAL A 6 5.30 -5.06 5.27
C VAL A 6 4.80 -3.67 4.93
N ALA A 7 3.50 -3.48 4.88
CA ALA A 7 2.84 -2.17 4.87
C ALA A 7 1.96 -2.06 6.11
N LEU A 8 2.09 -0.97 6.85
CA LEU A 8 1.24 -0.69 8.00
C LEU A 8 -0.20 -0.43 7.58
N GLY A 9 -1.13 -0.94 8.37
CA GLY A 9 -2.55 -0.72 8.21
C GLY A 9 -3.19 -0.13 9.46
N ASN A 10 -4.41 0.34 9.33
CA ASN A 10 -5.14 1.09 10.35
C ASN A 10 -5.42 0.32 11.64
N HIS A 11 -5.27 -0.99 11.64
CA HIS A 11 -5.39 -1.83 12.84
C HIS A 11 -4.05 -2.20 13.47
N ASP A 12 -2.93 -1.79 12.88
CA ASP A 12 -1.60 -2.01 13.47
C ASP A 12 -1.29 -0.99 14.57
N SER A 13 -1.98 0.16 14.59
CA SER A 13 -1.86 1.18 15.61
C SER A 13 -2.78 0.96 16.82
N ALA A 14 -2.42 1.54 17.97
CA ALA A 14 -3.25 1.54 19.17
C ALA A 14 -3.29 2.95 19.79
N PRO A 15 -4.46 3.65 19.82
CA PRO A 15 -5.74 3.14 19.27
C PRO A 15 -5.69 2.93 17.76
N SER A 16 -6.61 2.09 17.22
CA SER A 16 -6.70 1.86 15.78
C SER A 16 -7.01 3.15 15.02
N ASP A 17 -6.69 3.17 13.74
CA ASP A 17 -6.92 4.29 12.82
C ASP A 17 -6.05 5.53 13.11
N VAL A 18 -4.95 5.41 13.82
CA VAL A 18 -4.09 6.52 14.21
C VAL A 18 -2.70 6.40 13.61
N ALA A 19 -2.35 7.35 12.75
CA ALA A 19 -0.98 7.52 12.26
C ALA A 19 -0.59 8.98 12.38
N ALA A 20 0.32 9.29 13.30
CA ALA A 20 0.70 10.65 13.63
C ALA A 20 1.87 11.14 12.76
N PRO A 21 1.79 12.35 12.19
CA PRO A 21 2.92 12.96 11.52
C PRO A 21 3.99 13.42 12.52
N SER A 22 5.26 13.47 12.10
CA SER A 22 6.40 13.81 12.98
C SER A 22 6.41 15.23 13.49
N ASN A 23 5.69 16.13 12.84
CA ASN A 23 5.67 17.55 13.18
C ASN A 23 4.70 17.91 14.31
N LEU A 24 4.18 16.92 15.02
CA LEU A 24 3.36 17.17 16.20
C LEU A 24 4.20 17.76 17.34
N PRO A 25 3.70 18.81 18.01
CA PRO A 25 4.40 19.43 19.12
C PRO A 25 4.48 18.52 20.35
N ASP A 26 5.37 18.86 21.29
CA ASP A 26 5.44 18.30 22.63
C ASP A 26 5.71 16.78 22.72
N GLY A 27 6.40 16.21 21.74
CA GLY A 27 6.75 14.79 21.71
C GLY A 27 5.56 13.86 21.43
N LEU A 28 4.44 14.38 20.97
CA LEU A 28 3.27 13.54 20.62
C LEU A 28 3.57 12.59 19.46
N ALA A 29 4.42 13.02 18.51
CA ALA A 29 4.85 12.15 17.43
C ALA A 29 5.62 10.92 17.92
N ASP A 30 6.48 11.11 18.94
CA ASP A 30 7.30 10.03 19.48
C ASP A 30 6.48 8.97 20.22
N GLN A 31 5.31 9.31 20.76
CA GLN A 31 4.42 8.38 21.43
C GLN A 31 3.85 7.30 20.51
N LEU A 32 3.82 7.56 19.21
CA LEU A 32 3.31 6.64 18.20
C LEU A 32 4.44 6.02 17.35
N SER A 33 5.70 6.32 17.66
CA SER A 33 6.85 5.80 16.92
C SER A 33 7.03 4.30 17.06
N TRP A 34 6.49 3.70 18.11
CA TRP A 34 6.60 2.26 18.38
C TRP A 34 6.08 1.40 17.22
N ASP A 35 5.13 1.89 16.45
CA ASP A 35 4.52 1.18 15.32
C ASP A 35 5.56 0.96 14.21
N TRP A 36 6.16 2.02 13.69
CA TRP A 36 7.21 1.89 12.68
C TRP A 36 8.56 1.43 13.25
N ASP A 37 8.82 1.61 14.54
CA ASP A 37 9.99 1.03 15.21
C ASP A 37 9.91 -0.50 15.22
N ASN A 38 8.72 -1.08 15.43
CA ASN A 38 8.50 -2.51 15.35
C ASN A 38 8.73 -3.03 13.93
N VAL A 39 8.22 -2.34 12.90
CA VAL A 39 8.47 -2.70 11.50
C VAL A 39 9.96 -2.64 11.18
N ALA A 40 10.65 -1.58 11.60
CA ALA A 40 12.08 -1.40 11.41
C ALA A 40 12.90 -2.52 12.06
N ALA A 41 12.54 -2.89 13.29
CA ALA A 41 13.19 -3.98 14.03
C ALA A 41 12.93 -5.34 13.35
N LEU A 42 11.71 -5.61 12.92
CA LEU A 42 11.33 -6.83 12.23
C LEU A 42 12.07 -6.99 10.90
N VAL A 43 12.02 -5.97 10.03
CA VAL A 43 12.69 -5.98 8.71
C VAL A 43 14.18 -6.24 8.86
N LYS A 44 14.81 -5.65 9.89
CA LYS A 44 16.21 -5.87 10.17
C LYS A 44 16.50 -7.27 10.72
N SER A 45 15.73 -7.74 11.71
CA SER A 45 15.98 -9.03 12.36
C SER A 45 15.80 -10.22 11.43
N GLU A 46 14.84 -10.12 10.50
CA GLU A 46 14.55 -11.16 9.52
C GLU A 46 15.45 -11.08 8.27
N GLY A 47 16.30 -10.06 8.18
CA GLY A 47 17.20 -9.87 7.06
C GLY A 47 16.49 -9.50 5.75
N TRP A 48 15.30 -8.92 5.84
CA TRP A 48 14.56 -8.42 4.66
C TRP A 48 15.09 -7.08 4.18
N GLY A 49 15.73 -6.31 5.06
CA GLY A 49 16.42 -5.06 4.77
C GLY A 49 17.66 -4.88 5.66
N ASP A 50 18.49 -3.94 5.29
CA ASP A 50 19.70 -3.57 6.01
C ASP A 50 19.47 -2.48 7.08
N ASN A 51 20.53 -1.97 7.67
CA ASN A 51 20.46 -0.87 8.63
C ASN A 51 19.93 0.42 8.00
N VAL A 52 20.24 0.67 6.73
CA VAL A 52 19.77 1.87 6.01
C VAL A 52 18.26 1.79 5.80
N THR A 53 17.76 0.63 5.40
CA THR A 53 16.33 0.37 5.28
C THR A 53 15.60 0.56 6.62
N SER A 54 16.16 0.00 7.70
CA SER A 54 15.61 0.14 9.04
C SER A 54 15.53 1.61 9.51
N GLU A 55 16.53 2.42 9.18
CA GLU A 55 16.51 3.86 9.48
C GLU A 55 15.49 4.60 8.62
N LYS A 56 15.38 4.26 7.33
CA LYS A 56 14.35 4.83 6.45
C LYS A 56 12.93 4.58 6.99
N ILE A 57 12.65 3.37 7.48
CA ILE A 57 11.35 3.04 8.08
C ILE A 57 11.02 4.01 9.22
N ARG A 58 12.00 4.34 10.07
CA ARG A 58 11.79 5.27 11.19
C ARG A 58 11.59 6.72 10.74
N THR A 59 12.34 7.16 9.75
CA THR A 59 12.31 8.55 9.26
C THR A 59 11.14 8.85 8.33
N HIS A 60 10.50 7.79 7.77
CA HIS A 60 9.36 7.91 6.87
C HIS A 60 8.09 7.22 7.42
N TYR A 61 7.94 7.20 8.74
CA TYR A 61 6.71 6.75 9.43
C TYR A 61 6.23 5.36 9.02
N GLY A 62 7.15 4.43 8.88
CA GLY A 62 6.86 3.09 8.42
C GLY A 62 7.00 2.88 6.90
N GLY A 63 7.20 3.96 6.13
CA GLY A 63 7.48 3.87 4.69
C GLY A 63 8.94 3.49 4.41
N TYR A 64 9.17 2.66 3.40
CA TYR A 64 10.51 2.27 2.96
C TYR A 64 10.50 1.72 1.54
N SER A 65 11.69 1.63 0.95
CA SER A 65 11.89 0.97 -0.34
C SER A 65 12.99 -0.08 -0.25
N ILE A 66 12.80 -1.16 -0.98
CA ILE A 66 13.80 -2.21 -1.16
C ILE A 66 13.82 -2.67 -2.61
N SER A 67 14.95 -3.25 -3.05
CA SER A 67 15.08 -3.87 -4.37
C SER A 67 15.26 -5.39 -4.18
N PRO A 68 14.17 -6.16 -4.09
CA PRO A 68 14.23 -7.60 -3.84
C PRO A 68 14.82 -8.38 -5.02
N ARG A 69 14.82 -7.78 -6.21
CA ARG A 69 15.41 -8.29 -7.45
C ARG A 69 16.01 -7.14 -8.25
N GLN A 70 16.98 -7.48 -9.08
CA GLN A 70 17.55 -6.50 -10.02
C GLN A 70 16.46 -5.95 -10.95
N GLY A 71 16.38 -4.63 -11.08
CA GLY A 71 15.41 -3.95 -11.93
C GLY A 71 14.02 -3.78 -11.33
N LEU A 72 13.80 -4.24 -10.08
CA LEU A 72 12.55 -4.03 -9.35
C LEU A 72 12.81 -3.29 -8.05
N ARG A 73 12.14 -2.15 -7.89
CA ARG A 73 12.03 -1.40 -6.64
C ARG A 73 10.62 -1.57 -6.06
N VAL A 74 10.54 -1.98 -4.80
CA VAL A 74 9.25 -2.04 -4.09
C VAL A 74 9.22 -0.96 -3.02
N ILE A 75 8.20 -0.11 -3.08
CA ILE A 75 8.03 1.06 -2.22
C ILE A 75 6.80 0.81 -1.36
N SER A 76 7.02 0.61 -0.06
CA SER A 76 5.96 0.46 0.92
C SER A 76 5.63 1.80 1.55
N LEU A 77 4.34 2.15 1.58
CA LEU A 77 3.82 3.40 2.10
C LEU A 77 2.98 3.16 3.36
N ASN A 78 3.11 4.04 4.35
CA ASN A 78 2.10 4.13 5.40
C ASN A 78 0.94 5.01 4.93
N THR A 79 -0.09 4.36 4.44
CA THR A 79 -1.25 5.01 3.82
C THR A 79 -2.30 5.47 4.83
N ASP A 80 -2.14 5.16 6.11
CA ASP A 80 -2.98 5.67 7.19
C ASP A 80 -2.80 7.19 7.37
N MET A 81 -1.71 7.75 6.83
CA MET A 81 -1.48 9.20 6.79
C MET A 81 -2.55 9.98 6.02
N TRP A 82 -3.31 9.32 5.14
CA TRP A 82 -4.45 9.93 4.43
C TRP A 82 -5.78 9.27 4.73
N TYR A 83 -5.82 8.33 5.70
CA TYR A 83 -7.06 7.66 6.06
C TYR A 83 -8.06 8.63 6.69
N ARG A 84 -9.30 8.56 6.24
CA ARG A 84 -10.37 9.47 6.69
C ARG A 84 -10.67 9.35 8.18
N LYS A 85 -10.48 8.18 8.79
CA LYS A 85 -10.68 8.00 10.23
C LYS A 85 -9.48 8.39 11.07
N ASN A 86 -8.32 8.62 10.46
CA ASN A 86 -7.15 9.10 11.18
C ASN A 86 -7.36 10.57 11.57
N PRO A 87 -7.48 10.90 12.87
CA PRO A 87 -7.73 12.27 13.32
C PRO A 87 -6.60 13.23 12.94
N PHE A 88 -5.38 12.74 12.82
CA PHE A 88 -4.22 13.55 12.43
C PHE A 88 -4.27 14.00 10.97
N SER A 89 -5.01 13.32 10.12
CA SER A 89 -5.20 13.72 8.72
C SER A 89 -5.90 15.09 8.57
N TYR A 90 -6.55 15.58 9.63
CA TYR A 90 -7.30 16.84 9.63
C TYR A 90 -6.56 18.01 10.29
N LEU A 91 -5.40 17.79 10.91
CA LEU A 91 -4.66 18.86 11.58
C LEU A 91 -4.20 19.98 10.65
N ASN A 92 -3.92 19.62 9.39
CA ASN A 92 -3.56 20.58 8.34
C ASN A 92 -4.12 20.10 7.00
N ILE A 93 -5.43 20.21 6.85
CA ILE A 93 -6.15 19.67 5.70
C ILE A 93 -5.77 20.35 4.37
N ASP A 94 -5.24 21.57 4.44
CA ASP A 94 -4.77 22.31 3.26
C ASP A 94 -3.41 21.80 2.76
N ASN A 95 -2.66 21.09 3.58
CA ASN A 95 -1.42 20.41 3.17
C ASN A 95 -1.71 18.98 2.75
N PRO A 96 -1.58 18.62 1.46
CA PRO A 96 -1.87 17.28 0.97
C PRO A 96 -0.84 16.24 1.41
N ASP A 97 0.29 16.63 1.95
CA ASP A 97 1.39 15.74 2.32
C ASP A 97 2.08 16.19 3.62
N PRO A 98 1.36 16.20 4.76
CA PRO A 98 1.91 16.70 6.04
C PRO A 98 3.06 15.83 6.57
N SER A 99 3.15 14.58 6.16
CA SER A 99 4.22 13.64 6.54
C SER A 99 5.36 13.58 5.53
N HIS A 100 5.28 14.31 4.41
CA HIS A 100 6.20 14.22 3.28
C HIS A 100 6.30 12.80 2.64
N MET A 101 5.32 11.94 2.88
CA MET A 101 5.27 10.58 2.34
C MET A 101 5.17 10.57 0.81
N LEU A 102 4.32 11.45 0.25
CA LEU A 102 4.14 11.55 -1.19
C LEU A 102 5.33 12.24 -1.86
N ARG A 103 5.98 13.19 -1.19
CA ARG A 103 7.24 13.75 -1.65
C ARG A 103 8.32 12.67 -1.74
N TRP A 104 8.49 11.90 -0.67
CA TRP A 104 9.44 10.79 -0.65
C TRP A 104 9.12 9.73 -1.72
N LEU A 105 7.84 9.38 -1.91
CA LEU A 105 7.43 8.49 -3.01
C LEU A 105 7.88 9.03 -4.38
N THR A 106 7.73 10.33 -4.60
CA THR A 106 8.18 10.97 -5.85
C THR A 106 9.68 10.84 -6.04
N ASP A 107 10.46 11.06 -4.99
CA ASP A 107 11.92 10.93 -5.03
C ASP A 107 12.36 9.48 -5.28
N GLU A 108 11.70 8.49 -4.68
CA GLU A 108 11.96 7.06 -4.92
C GLU A 108 11.56 6.61 -6.34
N LEU A 109 10.45 7.12 -6.88
CA LEU A 109 10.04 6.85 -8.26
C LEU A 109 10.96 7.51 -9.28
N GLN A 110 11.44 8.72 -9.01
CA GLN A 110 12.44 9.37 -9.86
C GLN A 110 13.75 8.59 -9.86
N ALA A 111 14.19 8.12 -8.69
CA ALA A 111 15.38 7.28 -8.60
C ALA A 111 15.20 5.95 -9.35
N ALA A 112 14.01 5.34 -9.32
CA ALA A 112 13.71 4.15 -10.11
C ALA A 112 13.77 4.43 -11.62
N GLU A 113 13.16 5.53 -12.06
CA GLU A 113 13.19 5.96 -13.47
C GLU A 113 14.63 6.20 -13.95
N ASP A 114 15.45 6.92 -13.17
CA ASP A 114 16.85 7.22 -13.49
C ASP A 114 17.72 5.95 -13.60
N ASN A 115 17.37 4.92 -12.84
CA ASN A 115 18.08 3.63 -12.85
C ASN A 115 17.48 2.59 -13.80
N ASN A 116 16.44 2.94 -14.58
CA ASN A 116 15.68 2.02 -15.42
C ASN A 116 15.11 0.83 -14.62
N GLU A 117 14.68 1.05 -13.40
CA GLU A 117 13.96 0.09 -12.57
C GLU A 117 12.45 0.23 -12.78
N ARG A 118 11.74 -0.88 -12.67
CA ARG A 118 10.28 -0.89 -12.49
C ARG A 118 9.95 -0.73 -11.02
N ALA A 119 8.82 -0.14 -10.71
CA ALA A 119 8.40 0.09 -9.34
C ALA A 119 7.07 -0.62 -9.02
N TRP A 120 7.00 -1.22 -7.84
CA TRP A 120 5.75 -1.60 -7.20
C TRP A 120 5.50 -0.68 -6.01
N ILE A 121 4.26 -0.20 -5.88
CA ILE A 121 3.79 0.55 -4.72
C ILE A 121 2.96 -0.40 -3.87
N VAL A 122 3.25 -0.49 -2.59
CA VAL A 122 2.50 -1.29 -1.62
C VAL A 122 1.98 -0.38 -0.52
N GLY A 123 0.71 -0.51 -0.17
CA GLY A 123 0.07 0.24 0.90
C GLY A 123 -1.12 -0.50 1.46
N HIS A 124 -1.81 0.08 2.43
CA HIS A 124 -2.99 -0.52 3.04
C HIS A 124 -4.28 0.19 2.65
N VAL A 125 -4.47 1.43 3.12
CA VAL A 125 -5.63 2.23 2.76
C VAL A 125 -5.50 2.67 1.31
N LEU A 126 -6.45 2.25 0.47
CA LEU A 126 -6.41 2.58 -0.94
C LEU A 126 -6.77 4.06 -1.17
N PRO A 127 -6.10 4.70 -2.13
CA PRO A 127 -6.49 6.03 -2.59
C PRO A 127 -7.73 5.90 -3.46
N GLY A 128 -8.50 6.96 -3.57
CA GLY A 128 -9.56 7.03 -4.57
C GLY A 128 -10.96 7.23 -4.05
N TRP A 129 -11.92 7.00 -4.92
CA TRP A 129 -13.23 7.60 -4.86
C TRP A 129 -14.36 6.60 -4.66
N ASP A 130 -14.08 5.51 -4.03
CA ASP A 130 -15.08 4.51 -3.67
C ASP A 130 -15.99 4.97 -2.52
N GLY A 131 -15.87 6.22 -2.16
CA GLY A 131 -16.78 6.88 -1.23
C GLY A 131 -16.31 6.98 0.19
N GLY A 132 -15.02 6.72 0.52
CA GLY A 132 -14.87 7.02 1.86
C GLY A 132 -13.63 6.71 2.66
N ASP A 133 -12.62 6.08 2.12
CA ASP A 133 -11.48 5.69 2.97
C ASP A 133 -10.39 6.74 3.03
N SER A 134 -10.20 7.51 1.97
CA SER A 134 -9.13 8.51 1.90
C SER A 134 -9.68 9.94 1.84
N ILE A 135 -8.90 10.89 2.35
CA ILE A 135 -9.18 12.31 2.14
C ILE A 135 -8.72 12.74 0.74
N ASP A 136 -9.39 13.75 0.18
CA ASP A 136 -9.29 14.10 -1.26
C ASP A 136 -7.91 14.65 -1.66
N ASN A 137 -7.33 15.55 -0.86
CA ASN A 137 -6.10 16.25 -1.26
C ASN A 137 -4.91 15.29 -1.45
N PRO A 138 -4.57 14.39 -0.51
CA PRO A 138 -3.51 13.40 -0.74
C PRO A 138 -3.83 12.45 -1.89
N THR A 139 -5.09 12.05 -2.04
CA THR A 139 -5.54 11.18 -3.14
C THR A 139 -5.31 11.84 -4.50
N ASN A 140 -5.67 13.10 -4.65
CA ASN A 140 -5.45 13.85 -5.88
C ASN A 140 -3.96 14.00 -6.19
N LEU A 141 -3.13 14.28 -5.19
CA LEU A 141 -1.68 14.37 -5.36
C LEU A 141 -1.07 13.03 -5.78
N LEU A 142 -1.47 11.93 -5.13
CA LEU A 142 -1.02 10.58 -5.51
C LEU A 142 -1.44 10.26 -6.95
N TYR A 143 -2.64 10.65 -7.37
CA TYR A 143 -3.10 10.46 -8.74
C TYR A 143 -2.16 11.13 -9.76
N HIS A 144 -1.71 12.34 -9.49
CA HIS A 144 -0.75 13.03 -10.34
C HIS A 144 0.62 12.35 -10.36
N ILE A 145 1.09 11.85 -9.21
CA ILE A 145 2.34 11.10 -9.10
C ILE A 145 2.27 9.83 -9.95
N VAL A 146 1.21 9.03 -9.77
CA VAL A 146 1.01 7.79 -10.55
C VAL A 146 0.93 8.08 -12.05
N SER A 147 0.22 9.13 -12.45
CA SER A 147 0.14 9.54 -13.86
C SER A 147 1.51 9.93 -14.43
N ARG A 148 2.31 10.70 -13.66
CA ARG A 148 3.66 11.11 -14.08
C ARG A 148 4.60 9.93 -14.25
N PHE A 149 4.55 8.96 -13.34
CA PHE A 149 5.45 7.81 -13.31
C PHE A 149 4.83 6.51 -13.86
N SER A 150 3.78 6.63 -14.69
CA SER A 150 3.04 5.47 -15.20
C SER A 150 3.90 4.47 -16.00
N HIS A 151 5.00 4.92 -16.60
CA HIS A 151 5.94 4.03 -17.29
C HIS A 151 6.92 3.33 -16.34
N THR A 152 7.16 3.91 -15.17
CA THR A 152 8.04 3.35 -14.13
C THR A 152 7.27 2.40 -13.21
N ILE A 153 6.04 2.77 -12.84
CA ILE A 153 5.18 1.95 -11.99
C ILE A 153 4.64 0.78 -12.81
N ALA A 154 4.99 -0.44 -12.42
CA ALA A 154 4.38 -1.64 -12.99
C ALA A 154 2.99 -1.85 -12.39
N HIS A 155 2.88 -1.90 -11.06
CA HIS A 155 1.60 -2.03 -10.36
C HIS A 155 1.62 -1.41 -8.97
N SER A 156 0.42 -1.25 -8.40
CA SER A 156 0.21 -0.89 -7.01
C SER A 156 -0.67 -1.93 -6.33
N PHE A 157 -0.40 -2.21 -5.04
CA PHE A 157 -1.08 -3.22 -4.26
C PHE A 157 -1.57 -2.61 -2.96
N PHE A 158 -2.87 -2.78 -2.66
CA PHE A 158 -3.52 -2.28 -1.46
C PHE A 158 -4.34 -3.36 -0.79
N GLY A 159 -4.77 -3.10 0.45
CA GLY A 159 -5.64 -3.96 1.24
C GLY A 159 -6.90 -3.23 1.70
N HIS A 160 -7.17 -3.28 3.01
CA HIS A 160 -8.18 -2.51 3.73
C HIS A 160 -9.66 -2.92 3.48
N LYS A 161 -10.03 -3.17 2.25
CA LYS A 161 -11.43 -3.50 1.89
C LYS A 161 -11.81 -4.94 2.20
N HIS A 162 -10.82 -5.82 2.37
CA HIS A 162 -11.01 -7.26 2.55
C HIS A 162 -11.66 -7.98 1.36
N GLU A 163 -11.79 -7.30 0.24
CA GLU A 163 -12.46 -7.77 -0.97
C GLU A 163 -11.46 -7.86 -2.13
N ASP A 164 -11.79 -8.71 -3.09
CA ASP A 164 -11.07 -8.82 -4.34
C ASP A 164 -11.52 -7.72 -5.29
N MET A 165 -10.70 -6.70 -5.43
CA MET A 165 -10.99 -5.52 -6.24
C MET A 165 -9.77 -5.10 -7.05
N PHE A 166 -10.00 -4.23 -8.02
CA PHE A 166 -8.94 -3.49 -8.71
C PHE A 166 -9.41 -2.07 -9.06
N HIS A 167 -8.46 -1.15 -9.14
CA HIS A 167 -8.68 0.21 -9.61
C HIS A 167 -7.84 0.48 -10.84
N VAL A 168 -8.40 1.22 -11.81
CA VAL A 168 -7.67 1.70 -12.98
C VAL A 168 -7.53 3.22 -12.90
N TRP A 169 -6.30 3.71 -12.99
CA TRP A 169 -6.02 5.14 -13.13
C TRP A 169 -6.03 5.52 -14.60
N TYR A 170 -6.76 6.59 -14.92
CA TYR A 170 -6.85 7.13 -16.25
C TYR A 170 -6.14 8.48 -16.34
N GLU A 171 -5.66 8.83 -17.51
CA GLU A 171 -5.07 10.14 -17.74
C GLU A 171 -6.06 11.27 -17.48
N SER A 172 -5.64 12.24 -16.65
CA SER A 172 -6.40 13.46 -16.42
C SER A 172 -5.96 14.53 -17.43
N GLN A 173 -6.84 14.88 -18.35
CA GLN A 173 -6.51 15.86 -19.41
C GLN A 173 -6.48 17.32 -18.93
N SER A 174 -6.97 17.63 -17.72
CA SER A 174 -7.15 19.02 -17.28
C SER A 174 -6.91 19.28 -15.80
N GLY A 175 -6.34 18.36 -15.08
CA GLY A 175 -6.18 18.50 -13.62
C GLY A 175 -7.52 18.51 -12.85
N ASN A 176 -8.63 18.27 -13.52
CA ASN A 176 -9.96 18.19 -12.92
C ASN A 176 -10.53 16.78 -13.08
N SER A 177 -10.74 16.11 -11.97
CA SER A 177 -11.23 14.73 -11.90
C SER A 177 -12.58 14.47 -12.58
N SER A 178 -13.36 15.53 -12.77
CA SER A 178 -14.67 15.44 -13.44
C SER A 178 -14.63 15.27 -14.95
N SER A 179 -13.45 15.42 -15.60
CA SER A 179 -13.28 15.35 -17.06
C SER A 179 -12.41 14.18 -17.54
N VAL A 180 -12.23 13.14 -16.72
CA VAL A 180 -11.43 11.97 -17.08
C VAL A 180 -12.19 11.07 -18.06
N SER A 181 -11.64 10.87 -19.26
CA SER A 181 -12.15 9.87 -20.19
C SER A 181 -11.69 8.47 -19.77
N ARG A 182 -12.66 7.58 -19.51
CA ARG A 182 -12.41 6.19 -19.08
C ARG A 182 -12.27 5.20 -20.24
N GLU A 183 -11.75 5.67 -21.36
CA GLU A 183 -11.43 4.82 -22.50
C GLU A 183 -10.13 4.07 -22.28
N THR A 184 -10.01 2.86 -22.78
CA THR A 184 -8.85 1.97 -22.57
C THR A 184 -7.51 2.60 -22.92
N GLN A 185 -7.47 3.41 -23.98
CA GLN A 185 -6.25 4.12 -24.41
C GLN A 185 -5.77 5.16 -23.39
N ASN A 186 -6.63 5.58 -22.48
CA ASN A 186 -6.31 6.56 -21.44
C ASN A 186 -5.94 5.92 -20.11
N ALA A 187 -6.01 4.59 -20.00
CA ALA A 187 -5.53 3.87 -18.82
C ALA A 187 -4.02 4.06 -18.67
N ARG A 188 -3.57 4.39 -17.47
CA ARG A 188 -2.15 4.68 -17.15
C ARG A 188 -1.55 3.73 -16.14
N ALA A 189 -2.32 3.26 -15.19
CA ALA A 189 -1.85 2.33 -14.18
C ALA A 189 -3.03 1.53 -13.62
N MET A 190 -2.71 0.43 -12.95
CA MET A 190 -3.67 -0.40 -12.25
C MET A 190 -3.21 -0.67 -10.83
N ALA A 191 -4.15 -0.68 -9.88
CA ALA A 191 -3.94 -1.14 -8.53
C ALA A 191 -4.79 -2.38 -8.26
N PHE A 192 -4.19 -3.36 -7.61
CA PHE A 192 -4.87 -4.51 -7.06
C PHE A 192 -5.18 -4.28 -5.59
N ILE A 193 -6.40 -4.55 -5.19
CA ILE A 193 -6.81 -4.57 -3.79
C ILE A 193 -6.97 -6.03 -3.40
N GLY A 194 -6.17 -6.45 -2.42
CA GLY A 194 -6.12 -7.85 -2.00
C GLY A 194 -7.27 -8.23 -1.09
N PRO A 195 -7.67 -9.50 -1.12
CA PRO A 195 -8.55 -10.06 -0.11
C PRO A 195 -7.85 -10.10 1.25
N SER A 196 -8.57 -10.44 2.30
CA SER A 196 -8.08 -10.47 3.68
C SER A 196 -7.98 -11.89 4.23
N ILE A 197 -6.95 -12.13 5.03
CA ILE A 197 -6.86 -13.33 5.89
C ILE A 197 -7.82 -13.22 7.09
N THR A 198 -8.10 -12.00 7.56
CA THR A 198 -9.09 -11.80 8.62
C THR A 198 -10.51 -11.93 8.07
N PRO A 199 -11.41 -12.67 8.77
CA PRO A 199 -12.81 -12.82 8.35
C PRO A 199 -13.70 -11.64 8.73
N LEU A 200 -13.14 -10.54 9.18
CA LEU A 200 -13.90 -9.33 9.49
C LEU A 200 -14.76 -8.93 8.27
N SER A 201 -15.95 -8.43 8.51
CA SER A 201 -16.98 -8.11 7.49
C SER A 201 -17.64 -9.33 6.83
N ASN A 202 -17.61 -10.50 7.50
CA ASN A 202 -18.25 -11.74 7.05
C ASN A 202 -17.69 -12.29 5.72
N VAL A 203 -16.41 -12.09 5.48
CA VAL A 203 -15.70 -12.68 4.35
C VAL A 203 -14.95 -13.95 4.77
N ASN A 204 -14.73 -14.86 3.85
CA ASN A 204 -13.84 -15.98 4.07
C ASN A 204 -12.37 -15.51 4.01
N PRO A 205 -11.48 -16.01 4.91
CA PRO A 205 -10.05 -15.77 4.78
C PRO A 205 -9.56 -16.13 3.40
N SER A 206 -8.85 -15.23 2.77
CA SER A 206 -8.39 -15.41 1.41
C SER A 206 -7.00 -14.83 1.22
N LEU A 207 -6.26 -15.39 0.27
CA LEU A 207 -4.96 -14.90 -0.17
C LEU A 207 -4.87 -14.98 -1.69
N ARG A 208 -3.96 -14.19 -2.27
CA ARG A 208 -3.74 -14.15 -3.71
C ARG A 208 -2.29 -14.42 -4.05
N VAL A 209 -2.09 -15.20 -5.10
CA VAL A 209 -0.78 -15.46 -5.70
C VAL A 209 -0.76 -14.81 -7.07
N TYR A 210 0.15 -13.89 -7.30
CA TYR A 210 0.32 -13.22 -8.58
C TYR A 210 1.37 -13.92 -9.42
N HIS A 211 1.07 -14.09 -10.70
CA HIS A 211 2.00 -14.53 -11.74
C HIS A 211 2.56 -13.30 -12.43
N VAL A 212 3.85 -13.09 -12.28
CA VAL A 212 4.52 -11.86 -12.68
C VAL A 212 5.52 -12.14 -13.77
N ASP A 213 5.54 -11.33 -14.81
CA ASP A 213 6.57 -11.35 -15.82
C ASP A 213 7.92 -10.97 -15.21
N PRO A 214 8.98 -11.80 -15.36
CA PRO A 214 10.25 -11.56 -14.68
C PRO A 214 11.08 -10.42 -15.27
N GLU A 215 10.74 -9.91 -16.46
CA GLU A 215 11.46 -8.82 -17.13
C GLU A 215 10.78 -7.47 -16.95
N THR A 216 9.44 -7.44 -17.05
CA THR A 216 8.66 -6.21 -16.95
C THR A 216 8.09 -5.96 -15.57
N TYR A 217 8.05 -6.99 -14.71
CA TYR A 217 7.42 -6.99 -13.40
C TYR A 217 5.92 -6.67 -13.43
N GLU A 218 5.29 -6.88 -14.57
CA GLU A 218 3.85 -6.76 -14.72
C GLU A 218 3.13 -8.03 -14.27
N VAL A 219 1.97 -7.86 -13.65
CA VAL A 219 1.10 -8.97 -13.26
C VAL A 219 0.43 -9.49 -14.52
N MET A 220 0.71 -10.73 -14.88
CA MET A 220 0.15 -11.41 -16.04
C MET A 220 -1.14 -12.14 -15.71
N ASP A 221 -1.22 -12.66 -14.49
CA ASP A 221 -2.37 -13.43 -14.00
C ASP A 221 -2.32 -13.53 -12.49
N TYR A 222 -3.39 -14.00 -11.85
CA TYR A 222 -3.37 -14.34 -10.43
C TYR A 222 -4.32 -15.48 -10.10
N SER A 223 -4.00 -16.17 -9.02
CA SER A 223 -4.82 -17.23 -8.45
C SER A 223 -5.28 -16.80 -7.07
N GLN A 224 -6.58 -16.87 -6.81
CA GLN A 224 -7.16 -16.57 -5.51
C GLN A 224 -7.49 -17.85 -4.76
N TYR A 225 -7.03 -17.92 -3.52
CA TYR A 225 -7.33 -19.02 -2.62
C TYR A 225 -8.14 -18.52 -1.43
N TYR A 226 -9.03 -19.36 -0.94
CA TYR A 226 -9.84 -19.07 0.24
C TYR A 226 -9.96 -20.31 1.13
N THR A 227 -10.36 -20.10 2.38
CA THR A 227 -10.75 -21.18 3.28
C THR A 227 -12.14 -20.90 3.83
N GLN A 228 -13.00 -21.93 3.81
CA GLN A 228 -14.40 -21.80 4.20
C GLN A 228 -14.56 -21.87 5.71
N LEU A 229 -15.05 -20.82 6.34
CA LEU A 229 -15.21 -20.75 7.79
C LEU A 229 -16.46 -21.46 8.32
N TYR A 230 -17.45 -21.72 7.47
CA TYR A 230 -18.71 -22.33 7.91
C TYR A 230 -18.61 -23.81 8.26
N ASP A 231 -17.53 -24.48 7.89
CA ASP A 231 -17.27 -25.87 8.22
C ASP A 231 -16.39 -25.99 9.49
N PHE A 232 -16.91 -25.51 10.61
CA PHE A 232 -16.19 -25.53 11.90
C PHE A 232 -15.77 -26.93 12.37
N GLU A 233 -16.54 -27.97 12.05
CA GLU A 233 -16.17 -29.35 12.42
C GLU A 233 -14.93 -29.81 11.69
N LYS A 234 -14.80 -29.48 10.42
CA LYS A 234 -13.64 -29.80 9.61
C LYS A 234 -12.44 -28.97 10.05
N LEU A 235 -12.61 -27.68 10.28
CA LEU A 235 -11.56 -26.78 10.75
C LEU A 235 -10.95 -27.23 12.08
N ASN A 236 -11.76 -27.71 13.02
CA ASN A 236 -11.32 -28.23 14.32
C ASN A 236 -10.47 -29.51 14.20
N LYS A 237 -10.68 -30.29 13.14
CA LYS A 237 -9.98 -31.58 12.95
C LYS A 237 -8.71 -31.47 12.11
N THR A 238 -8.73 -30.62 11.09
CA THR A 238 -7.68 -30.58 10.06
C THR A 238 -6.98 -29.22 9.92
N GLY A 239 -7.47 -28.19 10.62
CA GLY A 239 -7.11 -26.81 10.37
C GLY A 239 -7.70 -26.29 9.05
N PRO A 240 -7.35 -25.05 8.65
CA PRO A 240 -7.87 -24.46 7.42
C PRO A 240 -7.41 -25.24 6.19
N VAL A 241 -8.36 -25.52 5.29
CA VAL A 241 -8.09 -26.10 3.98
C VAL A 241 -8.27 -25.01 2.95
N TRP A 242 -7.20 -24.71 2.24
CA TRP A 242 -7.20 -23.69 1.19
C TRP A 242 -7.68 -24.28 -0.12
N GLU A 243 -8.67 -23.64 -0.71
CA GLU A 243 -9.28 -24.02 -1.98
C GLU A 243 -9.03 -22.91 -3.01
N LEU A 244 -8.78 -23.30 -4.26
CA LEU A 244 -8.67 -22.35 -5.37
C LEU A 244 -10.07 -21.81 -5.67
N LEU A 245 -10.22 -20.50 -5.68
CA LEU A 245 -11.47 -19.85 -6.06
C LEU A 245 -11.56 -19.69 -7.58
N TYR A 246 -10.48 -19.19 -8.20
CA TYR A 246 -10.25 -19.06 -9.65
C TYR A 246 -8.80 -18.77 -9.96
#